data_8ecc412e06160fb7fda3a9d836bc591a
#
_entry.id   8ecc412e06160fb7fda3a9d836bc591a
#
_cell.length_a   1.000
_cell.length_b   1.000
_cell.length_c   1.000
_cell.angle_alpha   90.00
_cell.angle_beta   90.00
_cell.angle_gamma   90.00
#
_symmetry.space_group_name_H-M   'P 1'
#
loop_
_entity.id
_entity.type
_entity.pdbx_description
1 polymer ?
#
loop_
_entity_poly.entity_id
_entity_poly.type
_entity_poly.pdbx_seq_one_letter_code
_entity_poly.pdbx_strand_id
1 'polypeptide(L)'
;MRRIVIVGNPDEVHVGRHLMHAAHEMGIEATLCDTRAAYAGSKIQRAVNWRLRGHRPANLRGFSQRVVDTCEQREPSCVITTGIAPVDEAAMRRLGELGIRRSNFLTDDPWNEAHHAPWFCEALAHYDDVRTPRTANVTELRALGCRRVTYLPFAYAPDIHFADPPSDETERRQFDADVVFVGGADPERVEWMLPLITAGLRVALYGGYWERHKETRAAAKGMANAATVRKAIGGGATALCLVRRANRDGHSMRSFEVPAIGACMLVEDTEEHRQIFGDAGQAVEYIASPDAAFERATSLLADRLERQRLSESAHALIVSGHHTWRDRLHAMLEGESGGN
;
A
#
# COMPACT_ATOMS: atom_id res chain seq x y z
N MET A 1 -10.29 -23.30 -16.59
CA MET A 1 -9.40 -22.19 -16.23
C MET A 1 -10.16 -21.28 -15.26
N ARG A 2 -9.56 -20.89 -14.14
CA ARG A 2 -10.24 -20.05 -13.14
C ARG A 2 -10.37 -18.64 -13.69
N ARG A 3 -11.55 -18.03 -13.58
CA ARG A 3 -11.83 -16.65 -14.01
C ARG A 3 -12.12 -15.79 -12.79
N ILE A 4 -11.52 -14.60 -12.73
CA ILE A 4 -11.77 -13.62 -11.67
C ILE A 4 -11.99 -12.22 -12.27
N VAL A 5 -12.71 -11.37 -11.55
CA VAL A 5 -12.79 -9.94 -11.84
C VAL A 5 -12.09 -9.18 -10.72
N ILE A 6 -11.22 -8.25 -11.09
CA ILE A 6 -10.52 -7.37 -10.14
C ILE A 6 -11.06 -5.95 -10.31
N VAL A 7 -11.54 -5.35 -9.22
CA VAL A 7 -11.99 -3.95 -9.18
C VAL A 7 -10.89 -3.14 -8.48
N GLY A 8 -10.13 -2.40 -9.26
CA GLY A 8 -8.95 -1.70 -8.75
C GLY A 8 -8.42 -0.63 -9.70
N ASN A 9 -7.41 0.09 -9.26
CA ASN A 9 -6.68 1.05 -10.09
C ASN A 9 -5.58 0.31 -10.88
N PRO A 10 -5.47 0.49 -12.23
CA PRO A 10 -4.45 -0.14 -13.06
C PRO A 10 -3.06 0.52 -13.01
N ASP A 11 -2.90 1.67 -12.36
CA ASP A 11 -1.63 2.38 -12.34
C ASP A 11 -0.53 1.56 -11.62
N GLU A 12 0.71 1.72 -12.05
CA GLU A 12 1.87 0.88 -11.73
C GLU A 12 2.07 0.60 -10.23
N VAL A 13 1.79 1.59 -9.38
CA VAL A 13 2.03 1.51 -7.91
C VAL A 13 0.79 1.06 -7.12
N HIS A 14 -0.27 0.64 -7.79
CA HIS A 14 -1.53 0.29 -7.15
C HIS A 14 -1.76 -1.22 -7.04
N VAL A 15 -2.38 -1.63 -5.95
CA VAL A 15 -2.71 -3.03 -5.64
C VAL A 15 -3.52 -3.71 -6.75
N GLY A 16 -4.45 -2.99 -7.41
CA GLY A 16 -5.22 -3.53 -8.53
C GLY A 16 -4.34 -4.02 -9.69
N ARG A 17 -3.32 -3.24 -10.05
CA ARG A 17 -2.34 -3.64 -11.07
C ARG A 17 -1.51 -4.83 -10.61
N HIS A 18 -1.05 -4.84 -9.36
CA HIS A 18 -0.25 -5.93 -8.81
C HIS A 18 -1.01 -7.25 -8.78
N LEU A 19 -2.29 -7.23 -8.39
CA LEU A 19 -3.15 -8.42 -8.41
C LEU A 19 -3.44 -8.91 -9.84
N MET A 20 -3.58 -8.01 -10.82
CA MET A 20 -3.70 -8.39 -12.24
C MET A 20 -2.44 -9.10 -12.74
N HIS A 21 -1.26 -8.58 -12.40
CA HIS A 21 0.01 -9.21 -12.76
C HIS A 21 0.15 -10.58 -12.09
N ALA A 22 -0.13 -10.67 -10.80
CA ALA A 22 -0.13 -11.93 -10.06
C ALA A 22 -1.09 -12.97 -10.65
N ALA A 23 -2.29 -12.56 -11.07
CA ALA A 23 -3.24 -13.46 -11.75
C ALA A 23 -2.66 -14.01 -13.06
N HIS A 24 -2.01 -13.15 -13.85
CA HIS A 24 -1.34 -13.56 -15.08
C HIS A 24 -0.23 -14.59 -14.81
N GLU A 25 0.65 -14.34 -13.83
CA GLU A 25 1.70 -15.28 -13.42
C GLU A 25 1.16 -16.65 -12.95
N MET A 26 -0.03 -16.64 -12.35
CA MET A 26 -0.72 -17.86 -11.88
C MET A 26 -1.54 -18.56 -12.96
N GLY A 27 -1.55 -18.07 -14.21
CA GLY A 27 -2.37 -18.62 -15.29
C GLY A 27 -3.88 -18.47 -15.06
N ILE A 28 -4.30 -17.45 -14.30
CA ILE A 28 -5.69 -17.12 -14.00
C ILE A 28 -6.19 -16.09 -15.00
N GLU A 29 -7.34 -16.32 -15.60
CA GLU A 29 -8.00 -15.33 -16.46
C GLU A 29 -8.60 -14.23 -15.59
N ALA A 30 -8.00 -13.05 -15.62
CA ALA A 30 -8.45 -11.91 -14.84
C ALA A 30 -8.95 -10.77 -15.74
N THR A 31 -10.06 -10.14 -15.35
CA THR A 31 -10.60 -8.94 -16.00
C THR A 31 -10.56 -7.78 -15.01
N LEU A 32 -9.99 -6.64 -15.41
CA LEU A 32 -9.92 -5.45 -14.57
C LEU A 32 -11.10 -4.50 -14.82
N CYS A 33 -11.79 -4.12 -13.75
CA CYS A 33 -12.71 -2.99 -13.72
C CYS A 33 -11.98 -1.78 -13.11
N ASP A 34 -11.60 -0.81 -13.94
CA ASP A 34 -10.85 0.38 -13.55
C ASP A 34 -11.69 1.33 -12.69
N THR A 35 -11.34 1.45 -11.42
CA THR A 35 -12.05 2.27 -10.43
C THR A 35 -12.07 3.77 -10.77
N ARG A 36 -11.14 4.29 -11.57
CA ARG A 36 -11.11 5.70 -11.99
C ARG A 36 -12.38 6.10 -12.73
N ALA A 37 -13.02 5.17 -13.43
CA ALA A 37 -14.28 5.40 -14.14
C ALA A 37 -15.47 5.72 -13.21
N ALA A 38 -15.40 5.36 -11.93
CA ALA A 38 -16.41 5.71 -10.93
C ALA A 38 -16.36 7.20 -10.54
N TYR A 39 -15.18 7.81 -10.65
CA TYR A 39 -14.95 9.21 -10.30
C TYR A 39 -15.09 10.15 -11.50
N ALA A 40 -15.44 9.64 -12.67
CA ALA A 40 -15.74 10.46 -13.85
C ALA A 40 -16.97 11.35 -13.58
N GLY A 41 -16.86 12.64 -13.95
CA GLY A 41 -17.92 13.63 -13.75
C GLY A 41 -17.38 15.06 -13.71
N SER A 42 -18.27 16.05 -13.66
CA SER A 42 -17.90 17.45 -13.59
C SER A 42 -17.15 17.77 -12.28
N LYS A 43 -16.29 18.79 -12.29
CA LYS A 43 -15.55 19.23 -11.09
C LYS A 43 -16.52 19.59 -9.94
N ILE A 44 -17.65 20.23 -10.26
CA ILE A 44 -18.66 20.65 -9.27
C ILE A 44 -19.33 19.41 -8.64
N GLN A 45 -19.76 18.46 -9.47
CA GLN A 45 -20.38 17.22 -8.97
C GLN A 45 -19.43 16.43 -8.06
N ARG A 46 -18.17 16.31 -8.45
CA ARG A 46 -17.14 15.65 -7.62
C ARG A 46 -16.96 16.36 -6.29
N ALA A 47 -16.86 17.71 -6.30
CA ALA A 47 -16.67 18.49 -5.08
C ALA A 47 -17.89 18.39 -4.13
N VAL A 48 -19.12 18.45 -4.65
CA VAL A 48 -20.35 18.28 -3.88
C VAL A 48 -20.43 16.87 -3.27
N ASN A 49 -20.20 15.85 -4.08
CA ASN A 49 -20.27 14.47 -3.62
C ASN A 49 -19.19 14.17 -2.54
N TRP A 50 -17.99 14.71 -2.72
CA TRP A 50 -16.90 14.54 -1.74
C TRP A 50 -17.24 15.21 -0.40
N ARG A 51 -17.71 16.46 -0.43
CA ARG A 51 -17.95 17.25 0.79
C ARG A 51 -19.27 16.98 1.49
N LEU A 52 -20.33 16.68 0.72
CA LEU A 52 -21.71 16.65 1.25
C LEU A 52 -22.37 15.26 1.16
N ARG A 53 -21.77 14.30 0.47
CA ARG A 53 -22.36 12.97 0.25
C ARG A 53 -21.43 11.83 0.67
N GLY A 54 -20.64 12.02 1.73
CA GLY A 54 -19.79 10.98 2.30
C GLY A 54 -18.79 10.42 1.28
N HIS A 55 -18.01 11.27 0.64
CA HIS A 55 -16.97 10.90 -0.34
C HIS A 55 -17.47 10.05 -1.53
N ARG A 56 -18.77 10.16 -1.86
CA ARG A 56 -19.41 9.32 -2.87
C ARG A 56 -18.84 9.59 -4.28
N PRO A 57 -18.39 8.56 -5.02
CA PRO A 57 -18.00 8.71 -6.42
C PRO A 57 -19.13 9.28 -7.28
N ALA A 58 -18.79 10.15 -8.23
CA ALA A 58 -19.78 10.83 -9.06
C ALA A 58 -20.63 9.86 -9.89
N ASN A 59 -20.03 8.74 -10.31
CA ASN A 59 -20.66 7.71 -11.13
C ASN A 59 -20.74 6.36 -10.39
N LEU A 60 -20.96 6.36 -9.07
CA LEU A 60 -20.96 5.12 -8.26
C LEU A 60 -21.92 4.07 -8.84
N ARG A 61 -23.20 4.43 -9.07
CA ARG A 61 -24.21 3.48 -9.58
C ARG A 61 -23.86 2.95 -10.97
N GLY A 62 -23.46 3.82 -11.90
CA GLY A 62 -23.13 3.39 -13.26
C GLY A 62 -21.87 2.52 -13.29
N PHE A 63 -20.91 2.76 -12.42
CA PHE A 63 -19.74 1.90 -12.27
C PHE A 63 -20.11 0.55 -11.63
N SER A 64 -20.90 0.56 -10.55
CA SER A 64 -21.39 -0.65 -9.89
C SER A 64 -22.14 -1.56 -10.87
N GLN A 65 -23.02 -0.99 -11.72
CA GLN A 65 -23.72 -1.76 -12.74
C GLN A 65 -22.76 -2.37 -13.76
N ARG A 66 -21.76 -1.61 -14.24
CA ARG A 66 -20.73 -2.18 -15.15
C ARG A 66 -19.95 -3.33 -14.53
N VAL A 67 -19.67 -3.29 -13.23
CA VAL A 67 -19.04 -4.43 -12.55
C VAL A 67 -19.95 -5.66 -12.60
N VAL A 68 -21.24 -5.51 -12.33
CA VAL A 68 -22.23 -6.57 -12.42
C VAL A 68 -22.31 -7.12 -13.85
N ASP A 69 -22.46 -6.24 -14.84
CA ASP A 69 -22.55 -6.62 -16.28
C ASP A 69 -21.29 -7.39 -16.72
N THR A 70 -20.12 -6.94 -16.27
CA THR A 70 -18.85 -7.64 -16.53
C THR A 70 -18.85 -9.04 -15.92
N CYS A 71 -19.38 -9.17 -14.72
CA CYS A 71 -19.46 -10.47 -14.04
C CYS A 71 -20.47 -11.40 -14.68
N GLU A 72 -21.62 -10.91 -15.13
CA GLU A 72 -22.62 -11.69 -15.88
C GLU A 72 -22.04 -12.19 -17.23
N GLN A 73 -21.23 -11.37 -17.91
CA GLN A 73 -20.59 -11.73 -19.17
C GLN A 73 -19.40 -12.70 -19.02
N ARG A 74 -18.59 -12.51 -17.96
CA ARG A 74 -17.36 -13.29 -17.76
C ARG A 74 -17.55 -14.52 -16.87
N GLU A 75 -18.64 -14.59 -16.12
CA GLU A 75 -18.95 -15.66 -15.17
C GLU A 75 -17.75 -16.00 -14.27
N PRO A 76 -17.18 -15.03 -13.52
CA PRO A 76 -16.03 -15.28 -12.67
C PRO A 76 -16.44 -16.09 -11.43
N SER A 77 -15.53 -16.89 -10.89
CA SER A 77 -15.73 -17.53 -9.58
C SER A 77 -15.64 -16.54 -8.42
N CYS A 78 -14.90 -15.43 -8.63
CA CYS A 78 -14.66 -14.44 -7.57
C CYS A 78 -14.51 -13.03 -8.16
N VAL A 79 -15.06 -12.04 -7.44
CA VAL A 79 -14.75 -10.61 -7.59
C VAL A 79 -13.87 -10.21 -6.43
N ILE A 80 -12.70 -9.66 -6.76
CA ILE A 80 -11.74 -9.10 -5.80
C ILE A 80 -11.72 -7.59 -5.96
N THR A 81 -12.04 -6.87 -4.88
CA THR A 81 -11.98 -5.40 -4.87
C THR A 81 -10.82 -4.91 -4.00
N THR A 82 -10.26 -3.75 -4.31
CA THR A 82 -9.13 -3.19 -3.56
C THR A 82 -9.48 -1.85 -2.92
N GLY A 83 -9.13 -1.68 -1.64
CA GLY A 83 -9.37 -0.45 -0.88
C GLY A 83 -10.87 -0.13 -0.72
N ILE A 84 -11.18 1.15 -0.66
CA ILE A 84 -12.56 1.68 -0.66
C ILE A 84 -13.11 1.62 -2.09
N ALA A 85 -13.37 0.40 -2.56
CA ALA A 85 -13.78 0.15 -3.94
C ALA A 85 -15.17 0.74 -4.22
N PRO A 86 -15.36 1.42 -5.37
CA PRO A 86 -16.61 2.09 -5.72
C PRO A 86 -17.68 1.11 -6.25
N VAL A 87 -18.01 0.10 -5.46
CA VAL A 87 -19.10 -0.86 -5.72
C VAL A 87 -20.11 -0.75 -4.59
N ASP A 88 -21.35 -0.38 -4.92
CA ASP A 88 -22.38 -0.15 -3.93
C ASP A 88 -23.03 -1.44 -3.41
N GLU A 89 -23.80 -1.31 -2.32
CA GLU A 89 -24.48 -2.42 -1.66
C GLU A 89 -25.37 -3.22 -2.62
N ALA A 90 -26.12 -2.53 -3.50
CA ALA A 90 -27.05 -3.21 -4.43
C ALA A 90 -26.29 -4.12 -5.41
N ALA A 91 -25.17 -3.65 -5.94
CA ALA A 91 -24.32 -4.46 -6.81
C ALA A 91 -23.69 -5.63 -6.04
N MET A 92 -23.24 -5.41 -4.80
CA MET A 92 -22.68 -6.49 -3.98
C MET A 92 -23.71 -7.59 -3.68
N ARG A 93 -24.96 -7.20 -3.41
CA ARG A 93 -26.06 -8.18 -3.26
C ARG A 93 -26.32 -8.95 -4.56
N ARG A 94 -26.39 -8.22 -5.71
CA ARG A 94 -26.60 -8.86 -7.01
C ARG A 94 -25.52 -9.86 -7.36
N LEU A 95 -24.26 -9.55 -7.10
CA LEU A 95 -23.13 -10.48 -7.28
C LEU A 95 -23.30 -11.75 -6.41
N GLY A 96 -23.83 -11.61 -5.19
CA GLY A 96 -24.14 -12.73 -4.32
C GLY A 96 -25.26 -13.60 -4.84
N GLU A 97 -26.34 -13.02 -5.40
CA GLU A 97 -27.42 -13.75 -6.05
C GLU A 97 -26.96 -14.55 -7.26
N LEU A 98 -25.94 -14.06 -7.97
CA LEU A 98 -25.28 -14.75 -9.07
C LEU A 98 -24.33 -15.88 -8.60
N GLY A 99 -24.19 -16.10 -7.29
CA GLY A 99 -23.29 -17.10 -6.73
C GLY A 99 -21.79 -16.72 -6.83
N ILE A 100 -21.48 -15.46 -7.13
CA ILE A 100 -20.11 -14.99 -7.29
C ILE A 100 -19.55 -14.60 -5.91
N ARG A 101 -18.41 -15.18 -5.53
CA ARG A 101 -17.72 -14.83 -4.28
C ARG A 101 -17.17 -13.40 -4.35
N ARG A 102 -17.34 -12.65 -3.26
CA ARG A 102 -16.95 -11.25 -3.13
C ARG A 102 -15.87 -11.11 -2.05
N SER A 103 -14.67 -10.73 -2.46
CA SER A 103 -13.53 -10.54 -1.57
C SER A 103 -13.03 -9.09 -1.66
N ASN A 104 -12.67 -8.49 -0.53
CA ASN A 104 -12.03 -7.18 -0.49
C ASN A 104 -10.64 -7.28 0.13
N PHE A 105 -9.64 -6.65 -0.50
CA PHE A 105 -8.38 -6.32 0.13
C PHE A 105 -8.39 -4.84 0.52
N LEU A 106 -8.63 -4.58 1.81
CA LEU A 106 -8.93 -3.26 2.36
C LEU A 106 -7.65 -2.46 2.63
N THR A 107 -7.16 -1.74 1.62
CA THR A 107 -5.89 -0.99 1.69
C THR A 107 -5.94 0.26 2.56
N ASP A 108 -7.13 0.79 2.83
CA ASP A 108 -7.33 1.99 3.63
C ASP A 108 -8.20 1.70 4.85
N ASP A 109 -8.03 2.48 5.92
CA ASP A 109 -8.89 2.38 7.09
C ASP A 109 -10.25 3.05 6.78
N PRO A 110 -11.39 2.32 6.74
CA PRO A 110 -12.68 2.90 6.41
C PRO A 110 -13.22 3.85 7.48
N TRP A 111 -12.61 3.85 8.67
CA TRP A 111 -12.93 4.80 9.76
C TRP A 111 -12.05 6.05 9.77
N ASN A 112 -11.03 6.13 8.90
CA ASN A 112 -10.28 7.36 8.74
C ASN A 112 -11.16 8.46 8.14
N GLU A 113 -11.35 9.54 8.89
CA GLU A 113 -12.24 10.66 8.51
C GLU A 113 -11.94 11.25 7.14
N ALA A 114 -10.66 11.22 6.71
CA ALA A 114 -10.24 11.74 5.41
C ALA A 114 -10.86 10.99 4.21
N HIS A 115 -11.28 9.75 4.40
CA HIS A 115 -11.92 8.93 3.34
C HIS A 115 -13.13 8.15 3.82
N HIS A 116 -13.61 8.35 5.05
CA HIS A 116 -14.77 7.65 5.55
C HIS A 116 -15.96 7.78 4.58
N ALA A 117 -16.48 6.65 4.13
CA ALA A 117 -17.50 6.57 3.10
C ALA A 117 -18.65 5.65 3.58
N PRO A 118 -19.76 6.21 4.09
CA PRO A 118 -20.91 5.43 4.58
C PRO A 118 -21.43 4.42 3.55
N TRP A 119 -21.53 4.81 2.30
CA TRP A 119 -21.95 3.92 1.19
C TRP A 119 -21.05 2.69 1.02
N PHE A 120 -19.77 2.80 1.36
CA PHE A 120 -18.83 1.66 1.34
C PHE A 120 -18.97 0.79 2.58
N CYS A 121 -19.18 1.40 3.76
CA CYS A 121 -19.45 0.66 4.99
C CYS A 121 -20.72 -0.19 4.86
N GLU A 122 -21.78 0.31 4.20
CA GLU A 122 -22.98 -0.45 3.86
C GLU A 122 -22.66 -1.65 2.97
N ALA A 123 -21.78 -1.48 1.97
CA ALA A 123 -21.38 -2.55 1.07
C ALA A 123 -20.49 -3.60 1.74
N LEU A 124 -19.68 -3.23 2.76
CA LEU A 124 -18.74 -4.12 3.43
C LEU A 124 -19.39 -5.36 4.04
N ALA A 125 -20.60 -5.25 4.62
CA ALA A 125 -21.33 -6.37 5.21
C ALA A 125 -21.75 -7.43 4.19
N HIS A 126 -21.70 -7.11 2.89
CA HIS A 126 -22.09 -8.02 1.80
C HIS A 126 -20.89 -8.76 1.18
N TYR A 127 -19.66 -8.50 1.62
CA TYR A 127 -18.49 -9.29 1.22
C TYR A 127 -18.49 -10.66 1.92
N ASP A 128 -18.08 -11.68 1.20
CA ASP A 128 -17.91 -13.03 1.77
C ASP A 128 -16.63 -13.09 2.60
N ASP A 129 -15.59 -12.34 2.21
CA ASP A 129 -14.40 -12.12 3.03
C ASP A 129 -13.79 -10.71 2.82
N VAL A 130 -13.27 -10.16 3.91
CA VAL A 130 -12.50 -8.90 3.94
C VAL A 130 -11.11 -9.21 4.47
N ARG A 131 -10.11 -8.89 3.68
CA ARG A 131 -8.70 -8.99 4.05
C ARG A 131 -8.18 -7.59 4.37
N THR A 132 -7.64 -7.42 5.54
CA THR A 132 -7.11 -6.12 5.98
C THR A 132 -5.63 -6.24 6.38
N PRO A 133 -4.77 -5.30 5.94
CA PRO A 133 -3.39 -5.24 6.42
C PRO A 133 -3.25 -4.55 7.78
N ARG A 134 -4.37 -4.34 8.51
CA ARG A 134 -4.40 -3.66 9.81
C ARG A 134 -5.08 -4.52 10.86
N THR A 135 -4.37 -4.84 11.91
CA THR A 135 -4.93 -5.55 13.07
C THR A 135 -6.04 -4.75 13.73
N ALA A 136 -5.92 -3.42 13.77
CA ALA A 136 -6.91 -2.49 14.31
C ALA A 136 -8.31 -2.63 13.68
N ASN A 137 -8.39 -2.94 12.38
CA ASN A 137 -9.68 -3.05 11.69
C ASN A 137 -10.42 -4.39 11.93
N VAL A 138 -9.74 -5.43 12.41
CA VAL A 138 -10.32 -6.79 12.45
C VAL A 138 -11.58 -6.86 13.29
N THR A 139 -11.54 -6.32 14.50
CA THR A 139 -12.69 -6.34 15.42
C THR A 139 -13.84 -5.47 14.92
N GLU A 140 -13.54 -4.28 14.40
CA GLU A 140 -14.53 -3.33 13.90
C GLU A 140 -15.24 -3.85 12.66
N LEU A 141 -14.53 -4.48 11.73
CA LEU A 141 -15.11 -5.10 10.54
C LEU A 141 -16.05 -6.25 10.91
N ARG A 142 -15.70 -7.05 11.91
CA ARG A 142 -16.59 -8.09 12.43
C ARG A 142 -17.85 -7.49 13.08
N ALA A 143 -17.70 -6.43 13.85
CA ALA A 143 -18.81 -5.70 14.45
C ALA A 143 -19.73 -5.05 13.41
N LEU A 144 -19.17 -4.63 12.25
CA LEU A 144 -19.94 -4.12 11.12
C LEU A 144 -20.76 -5.21 10.39
N GLY A 145 -20.53 -6.49 10.69
CA GLY A 145 -21.25 -7.62 10.09
C GLY A 145 -20.50 -8.32 8.96
N CYS A 146 -19.20 -8.03 8.76
CA CYS A 146 -18.39 -8.77 7.80
C CYS A 146 -18.26 -10.25 8.22
N ARG A 147 -18.63 -11.18 7.36
CA ARG A 147 -18.72 -12.63 7.68
C ARG A 147 -17.36 -13.23 8.04
N ARG A 148 -16.35 -12.95 7.24
CA ARG A 148 -14.98 -13.41 7.46
C ARG A 148 -14.03 -12.23 7.34
N VAL A 149 -13.27 -11.98 8.39
CA VAL A 149 -12.23 -10.95 8.41
C VAL A 149 -10.92 -11.60 8.79
N THR A 150 -9.91 -11.39 7.94
CA THR A 150 -8.57 -11.98 8.12
C THR A 150 -7.52 -10.88 7.96
N TYR A 151 -6.56 -10.84 8.89
CA TYR A 151 -5.36 -10.04 8.70
C TYR A 151 -4.54 -10.61 7.54
N LEU A 152 -4.19 -9.77 6.60
CA LEU A 152 -3.34 -10.10 5.46
C LEU A 152 -2.44 -8.89 5.17
N PRO A 153 -1.14 -8.95 5.46
CA PRO A 153 -0.25 -7.82 5.31
C PRO A 153 -0.08 -7.40 3.84
N PHE A 154 0.44 -6.19 3.63
CA PHE A 154 0.86 -5.72 2.31
C PHE A 154 1.93 -6.64 1.72
N ALA A 155 2.37 -6.34 0.51
CA ALA A 155 3.31 -7.15 -0.24
C ALA A 155 4.16 -6.28 -1.16
N TYR A 156 5.15 -6.87 -1.80
CA TYR A 156 5.89 -6.26 -2.89
C TYR A 156 5.59 -6.96 -4.23
N ALA A 157 5.92 -6.28 -5.35
CA ALA A 157 5.81 -6.80 -6.71
C ALA A 157 7.23 -7.06 -7.25
N PRO A 158 7.64 -8.33 -7.49
CA PRO A 158 9.01 -8.63 -7.92
C PRO A 158 9.41 -8.01 -9.27
N ASP A 159 8.45 -7.78 -10.15
CA ASP A 159 8.64 -7.12 -11.45
C ASP A 159 8.86 -5.61 -11.35
N ILE A 160 8.58 -5.02 -10.17
CA ILE A 160 8.69 -3.59 -9.89
C ILE A 160 9.73 -3.31 -8.81
N HIS A 161 9.75 -4.08 -7.73
CA HIS A 161 10.58 -3.85 -6.55
C HIS A 161 11.74 -4.85 -6.53
N PHE A 162 12.81 -4.49 -7.20
CA PHE A 162 14.06 -5.25 -7.29
C PHE A 162 15.27 -4.33 -7.19
N ALA A 163 16.44 -4.88 -6.91
CA ALA A 163 17.67 -4.10 -6.80
C ALA A 163 18.05 -3.47 -8.15
N ASP A 164 18.11 -2.16 -8.18
CA ASP A 164 18.47 -1.35 -9.34
C ASP A 164 19.19 -0.07 -8.86
N PRO A 165 20.38 -0.21 -8.22
CA PRO A 165 21.12 0.93 -7.69
C PRO A 165 21.63 1.82 -8.82
N PRO A 166 22.00 3.09 -8.54
CA PRO A 166 22.63 3.99 -9.50
C PRO A 166 23.84 3.35 -10.19
N SER A 167 23.86 3.32 -11.51
CA SER A 167 24.82 2.58 -12.31
C SER A 167 26.02 3.41 -12.75
N ASP A 168 25.85 4.71 -12.95
CA ASP A 168 26.89 5.64 -13.36
C ASP A 168 27.06 6.82 -12.40
N GLU A 169 28.07 7.65 -12.64
CA GLU A 169 28.39 8.78 -11.78
C GLU A 169 27.28 9.85 -11.76
N THR A 170 26.56 10.03 -12.86
CA THR A 170 25.46 10.99 -12.94
C THR A 170 24.30 10.55 -12.06
N GLU A 171 23.90 9.27 -12.18
CA GLU A 171 22.87 8.68 -11.33
C GLU A 171 23.31 8.69 -9.86
N ARG A 172 24.57 8.36 -9.54
CA ARG A 172 25.07 8.39 -8.16
C ARG A 172 24.93 9.79 -7.56
N ARG A 173 25.29 10.83 -8.27
CA ARG A 173 25.11 12.21 -7.79
C ARG A 173 23.65 12.60 -7.66
N GLN A 174 22.82 12.14 -8.57
CA GLN A 174 21.39 12.46 -8.57
C GLN A 174 20.66 11.81 -7.39
N PHE A 175 21.01 10.56 -7.06
CA PHE A 175 20.32 9.76 -6.06
C PHE A 175 21.09 9.60 -4.74
N ASP A 176 22.23 10.28 -4.61
CA ASP A 176 23.00 10.31 -3.37
C ASP A 176 22.23 11.03 -2.26
N ALA A 177 21.88 10.30 -1.21
CA ALA A 177 21.18 10.82 -0.04
C ALA A 177 21.59 10.03 1.21
N ASP A 178 21.59 10.71 2.35
CA ASP A 178 21.81 10.08 3.65
C ASP A 178 20.53 9.37 4.09
N VAL A 179 19.38 9.99 3.86
CA VAL A 179 18.06 9.44 4.18
C VAL A 179 17.10 9.64 3.00
N VAL A 180 16.47 8.55 2.56
CA VAL A 180 15.42 8.57 1.54
C VAL A 180 14.07 8.27 2.19
N PHE A 181 13.05 9.03 1.81
CA PHE A 181 11.66 8.74 2.14
C PHE A 181 10.80 8.73 0.89
N VAL A 182 9.96 7.70 0.74
CA VAL A 182 9.02 7.56 -0.37
C VAL A 182 7.60 7.50 0.15
N GLY A 183 6.89 8.62 0.00
CA GLY A 183 5.51 8.81 0.47
C GLY A 183 5.11 10.27 0.42
N GLY A 184 3.82 10.57 0.44
CA GLY A 184 3.33 11.95 0.48
C GLY A 184 3.53 12.60 1.85
N ALA A 185 3.65 13.93 1.86
CA ALA A 185 3.70 14.72 3.09
C ALA A 185 2.33 14.76 3.78
N ASP A 186 2.38 14.72 5.09
CA ASP A 186 1.34 15.14 6.03
C ASP A 186 2.03 15.83 7.21
N PRO A 187 1.31 16.54 8.11
CA PRO A 187 1.93 17.27 9.21
C PRO A 187 2.84 16.40 10.08
N GLU A 188 2.43 15.19 10.38
CA GLU A 188 3.18 14.26 11.22
C GLU A 188 4.50 13.83 10.55
N ARG A 189 4.45 13.45 9.28
CA ARG A 189 5.65 13.08 8.52
C ARG A 189 6.62 14.24 8.35
N VAL A 190 6.11 15.47 8.25
CA VAL A 190 6.98 16.66 8.25
C VAL A 190 7.78 16.75 9.55
N GLU A 191 7.13 16.53 10.71
CA GLU A 191 7.83 16.52 12.01
C GLU A 191 8.96 15.49 12.06
N TRP A 192 8.77 14.30 11.47
CA TRP A 192 9.81 13.28 11.39
C TRP A 192 11.04 13.71 10.57
N MET A 193 10.85 14.59 9.58
CA MET A 193 11.96 15.07 8.74
C MET A 193 12.75 16.22 9.35
N LEU A 194 12.17 16.95 10.32
CA LEU A 194 12.79 18.18 10.85
C LEU A 194 14.17 17.96 11.48
N PRO A 195 14.40 17.00 12.39
CA PRO A 195 15.71 16.80 12.99
C PRO A 195 16.77 16.41 11.94
N LEU A 196 16.40 15.57 10.98
CA LEU A 196 17.28 15.11 9.90
C LEU A 196 17.76 16.30 9.03
N ILE A 197 16.81 17.13 8.59
CA ILE A 197 17.09 18.28 7.72
C ILE A 197 17.86 19.36 8.49
N THR A 198 17.44 19.66 9.73
CA THR A 198 18.07 20.71 10.56
C THR A 198 19.51 20.36 10.91
N ALA A 199 19.83 19.09 11.10
CA ALA A 199 21.18 18.61 11.32
C ALA A 199 22.06 18.60 10.05
N GLY A 200 21.49 18.96 8.89
CA GLY A 200 22.23 19.06 7.62
C GLY A 200 22.41 17.73 6.89
N LEU A 201 21.65 16.69 7.23
CA LEU A 201 21.66 15.44 6.45
C LEU A 201 21.06 15.67 5.06
N ARG A 202 21.58 14.95 4.07
CA ARG A 202 21.06 14.97 2.70
C ARG A 202 19.80 14.09 2.64
N VAL A 203 18.64 14.74 2.87
CA VAL A 203 17.33 14.09 2.85
C VAL A 203 16.72 14.20 1.47
N ALA A 204 16.23 13.07 0.91
CA ALA A 204 15.52 13.04 -0.36
C ALA A 204 14.06 12.54 -0.16
N LEU A 205 13.08 13.44 -0.43
CA LEU A 205 11.65 13.20 -0.19
C LEU A 205 10.90 13.03 -1.51
N TYR A 206 10.49 11.80 -1.81
CA TYR A 206 9.72 11.45 -3.01
C TYR A 206 8.25 11.28 -2.68
N GLY A 207 7.38 11.99 -3.39
CA GLY A 207 5.94 11.99 -3.21
C GLY A 207 5.36 13.40 -3.23
N GLY A 208 4.03 13.52 -3.15
CA GLY A 208 3.36 14.82 -3.23
C GLY A 208 3.42 15.60 -1.93
N TYR A 209 3.23 16.92 -2.07
CA TYR A 209 2.96 17.90 -1.02
C TYR A 209 4.17 18.36 -0.18
N TRP A 210 5.35 17.76 -0.26
CA TRP A 210 6.56 18.19 0.45
C TRP A 210 6.96 19.61 0.13
N GLU A 211 6.74 20.05 -1.11
CA GLU A 211 7.00 21.42 -1.58
C GLU A 211 6.15 22.50 -0.91
N ARG A 212 5.05 22.10 -0.26
CA ARG A 212 4.12 23.01 0.43
C ARG A 212 4.60 23.42 1.81
N HIS A 213 5.50 22.65 2.40
CA HIS A 213 6.07 22.92 3.72
C HIS A 213 7.44 23.59 3.57
N LYS A 214 7.61 24.72 4.25
CA LYS A 214 8.84 25.54 4.15
C LYS A 214 10.08 24.73 4.50
N GLU A 215 9.97 23.92 5.52
CA GLU A 215 11.06 23.14 6.14
C GLU A 215 11.55 22.00 5.24
N THR A 216 10.65 21.38 4.48
CA THR A 216 10.96 20.19 3.66
C THR A 216 11.10 20.49 2.17
N ARG A 217 10.75 21.70 1.74
CA ARG A 217 10.74 22.11 0.32
C ARG A 217 12.08 21.86 -0.40
N ALA A 218 13.19 22.14 0.25
CA ALA A 218 14.53 21.94 -0.34
C ALA A 218 14.88 20.46 -0.55
N ALA A 219 14.31 19.56 0.27
CA ALA A 219 14.50 18.12 0.19
C ALA A 219 13.50 17.44 -0.77
N ALA A 220 12.44 18.16 -1.21
CA ALA A 220 11.39 17.62 -2.06
C ALA A 220 11.91 17.27 -3.46
N LYS A 221 11.67 16.05 -3.90
CA LYS A 221 12.01 15.52 -5.24
C LYS A 221 10.78 15.36 -6.15
N GLY A 222 9.57 15.61 -5.60
CA GLY A 222 8.30 15.44 -6.31
C GLY A 222 7.85 13.98 -6.47
N MET A 223 6.89 13.77 -7.35
CA MET A 223 6.38 12.44 -7.66
C MET A 223 7.45 11.60 -8.39
N ALA A 224 7.51 10.31 -8.09
CA ALA A 224 8.44 9.37 -8.68
C ALA A 224 7.71 8.15 -9.25
N ASN A 225 8.15 7.67 -10.41
CA ASN A 225 7.75 6.36 -10.94
C ASN A 225 8.57 5.24 -10.28
N ALA A 226 8.24 4.00 -10.55
CA ALA A 226 8.88 2.85 -9.93
C ALA A 226 10.40 2.79 -10.20
N ALA A 227 10.87 3.12 -11.41
CA ALA A 227 12.29 3.15 -11.74
C ALA A 227 13.05 4.20 -10.90
N THR A 228 12.49 5.41 -10.79
CA THR A 228 13.04 6.47 -9.93
C THR A 228 13.08 6.04 -8.46
N VAL A 229 12.03 5.38 -7.98
CA VAL A 229 11.97 4.87 -6.59
C VAL A 229 13.07 3.84 -6.34
N ARG A 230 13.30 2.89 -7.26
CA ARG A 230 14.39 1.91 -7.12
C ARG A 230 15.76 2.58 -7.05
N LYS A 231 16.04 3.51 -7.97
CA LYS A 231 17.30 4.27 -7.99
C LYS A 231 17.49 5.09 -6.72
N ALA A 232 16.43 5.77 -6.25
CA ALA A 232 16.48 6.57 -5.05
C ALA A 232 16.75 5.72 -3.78
N ILE A 233 16.03 4.61 -3.63
CA ILE A 233 16.20 3.70 -2.52
C ILE A 233 17.57 3.02 -2.58
N GLY A 234 18.01 2.54 -3.76
CA GLY A 234 19.31 1.91 -3.94
C GLY A 234 20.51 2.87 -3.87
N GLY A 235 20.30 4.17 -4.08
CA GLY A 235 21.33 5.22 -3.98
C GLY A 235 21.41 5.86 -2.60
N GLY A 236 20.36 5.75 -1.79
CA GLY A 236 20.34 6.28 -0.42
C GLY A 236 21.10 5.39 0.58
N ALA A 237 21.69 6.02 1.58
CA ALA A 237 22.37 5.27 2.64
C ALA A 237 21.37 4.54 3.55
N THR A 238 20.25 5.16 3.87
CA THR A 238 19.14 4.58 4.64
C THR A 238 17.81 4.98 4.05
N ALA A 239 16.79 4.12 4.15
CA ALA A 239 15.42 4.43 3.80
C ALA A 239 14.55 4.50 5.07
N LEU A 240 13.79 5.59 5.22
CA LEU A 240 12.89 5.78 6.34
C LEU A 240 11.51 5.19 5.99
N CYS A 241 11.01 4.32 6.86
CA CYS A 241 9.71 3.67 6.70
C CYS A 241 8.78 4.06 7.87
N LEU A 242 7.90 5.03 7.60
CA LEU A 242 6.89 5.51 8.55
C LEU A 242 5.52 4.96 8.23
N VAL A 243 4.73 4.68 9.26
CA VAL A 243 3.32 4.34 9.11
C VAL A 243 2.46 5.60 8.94
N ARG A 244 1.19 5.41 8.60
CA ARG A 244 0.20 6.51 8.59
C ARG A 244 -0.75 6.31 9.77
N ARG A 245 -0.55 7.08 10.84
CA ARG A 245 -1.36 6.96 12.07
C ARG A 245 -2.83 7.27 11.84
N ALA A 246 -3.14 8.21 10.94
CA ALA A 246 -4.52 8.48 10.55
C ALA A 246 -5.25 7.25 9.95
N ASN A 247 -4.52 6.30 9.38
CA ASN A 247 -5.02 5.01 8.93
C ASN A 247 -4.86 3.90 9.97
N ARG A 248 -4.35 4.21 11.16
CA ARG A 248 -4.00 3.22 12.19
C ARG A 248 -3.12 2.09 11.65
N ASP A 249 -2.23 2.45 10.71
CA ASP A 249 -1.30 1.50 10.10
C ASP A 249 -0.28 1.01 11.13
N GLY A 250 -0.04 -0.30 11.18
CA GLY A 250 1.08 -0.87 11.91
C GLY A 250 2.26 -1.20 10.98
N HIS A 251 2.04 -1.22 9.67
CA HIS A 251 3.05 -1.31 8.62
C HIS A 251 2.51 -0.69 7.32
N SER A 252 3.36 -0.55 6.31
CA SER A 252 2.97 0.00 5.01
C SER A 252 3.46 -0.88 3.85
N MET A 253 3.09 -0.56 2.62
CA MET A 253 3.66 -1.23 1.44
C MET A 253 5.19 -1.09 1.42
N ARG A 254 5.73 0.05 1.87
CA ARG A 254 7.18 0.30 1.93
C ARG A 254 7.92 -0.69 2.84
N SER A 255 7.25 -1.26 3.83
CA SER A 255 7.82 -2.31 4.69
C SER A 255 8.23 -3.58 3.92
N PHE A 256 7.65 -3.80 2.74
CA PHE A 256 7.99 -4.92 1.85
C PHE A 256 8.78 -4.48 0.61
N GLU A 257 8.48 -3.32 0.07
CA GLU A 257 9.07 -2.81 -1.17
C GLU A 257 10.52 -2.37 -0.99
N VAL A 258 10.82 -1.66 0.10
CA VAL A 258 12.18 -1.17 0.38
C VAL A 258 13.19 -2.31 0.58
N PRO A 259 12.92 -3.33 1.42
CA PRO A 259 13.84 -4.44 1.57
C PRO A 259 13.92 -5.32 0.31
N ALA A 260 12.84 -5.44 -0.47
CA ALA A 260 12.90 -6.12 -1.76
C ALA A 260 13.83 -5.42 -2.77
N ILE A 261 13.94 -4.09 -2.69
CA ILE A 261 14.91 -3.29 -3.46
C ILE A 261 16.35 -3.44 -2.88
N GLY A 262 16.49 -3.82 -1.62
CA GLY A 262 17.79 -4.08 -1.00
C GLY A 262 18.40 -2.86 -0.32
N ALA A 263 17.64 -2.08 0.43
CA ALA A 263 18.14 -0.95 1.20
C ALA A 263 18.06 -1.17 2.71
N CYS A 264 18.97 -0.56 3.45
CA CYS A 264 18.93 -0.50 4.90
C CYS A 264 17.75 0.38 5.35
N MET A 265 16.91 -0.10 6.27
CA MET A 265 15.74 0.61 6.74
C MET A 265 15.82 1.08 8.18
N LEU A 266 15.32 2.30 8.39
CA LEU A 266 14.86 2.81 9.67
C LEU A 266 13.34 2.71 9.69
N VAL A 267 12.79 1.93 10.60
CA VAL A 267 11.37 1.55 10.61
C VAL A 267 10.71 2.09 11.87
N GLU A 268 9.55 2.73 11.72
CA GLU A 268 8.77 3.15 12.89
C GLU A 268 8.43 1.95 13.78
N ASP A 269 8.68 2.07 15.09
CA ASP A 269 8.49 1.00 16.06
C ASP A 269 7.00 0.73 16.29
N THR A 270 6.51 -0.35 15.70
CA THR A 270 5.13 -0.83 15.83
C THR A 270 5.13 -2.33 16.09
N GLU A 271 4.05 -2.83 16.67
CA GLU A 271 3.89 -4.26 16.90
C GLU A 271 3.92 -5.06 15.58
N GLU A 272 3.24 -4.56 14.53
CA GLU A 272 3.22 -5.24 13.22
C GLU A 272 4.59 -5.25 12.55
N HIS A 273 5.38 -4.17 12.64
CA HIS A 273 6.75 -4.18 12.16
C HIS A 273 7.63 -5.18 12.91
N ARG A 274 7.46 -5.28 14.24
CA ARG A 274 8.19 -6.29 15.04
C ARG A 274 7.81 -7.72 14.68
N GLN A 275 6.55 -7.96 14.34
CA GLN A 275 6.10 -9.27 13.83
C GLN A 275 6.71 -9.60 12.46
N ILE A 276 6.98 -8.59 11.62
CA ILE A 276 7.58 -8.77 10.29
C ILE A 276 9.10 -8.94 10.38
N PHE A 277 9.80 -8.11 11.15
CA PHE A 277 11.26 -7.98 11.11
C PHE A 277 11.98 -8.53 12.33
N GLY A 278 11.27 -8.94 13.38
CA GLY A 278 11.86 -9.44 14.63
C GLY A 278 12.41 -8.33 15.53
N ASP A 279 13.45 -8.64 16.27
CA ASP A 279 14.08 -7.71 17.22
C ASP A 279 14.92 -6.63 16.52
N ALA A 280 15.14 -5.52 17.23
CA ALA A 280 16.01 -4.43 16.77
C ALA A 280 17.40 -4.94 16.40
N GLY A 281 17.96 -4.45 15.29
CA GLY A 281 19.26 -4.86 14.81
C GLY A 281 19.32 -6.24 14.14
N GLN A 282 18.25 -7.01 14.05
CA GLN A 282 18.24 -8.27 13.29
C GLN A 282 18.16 -8.02 11.78
N ALA A 283 17.12 -7.31 11.33
CA ALA A 283 16.91 -6.98 9.94
C ALA A 283 16.73 -5.45 9.71
N VAL A 284 16.28 -4.73 10.72
CA VAL A 284 16.03 -3.28 10.68
C VAL A 284 16.40 -2.63 12.00
N GLU A 285 16.55 -1.30 11.99
CA GLU A 285 16.59 -0.49 13.20
C GLU A 285 15.24 0.18 13.42
N TYR A 286 14.74 0.12 14.65
CA TYR A 286 13.48 0.74 15.03
C TYR A 286 13.67 2.16 15.54
N ILE A 287 12.72 3.02 15.20
CA ILE A 287 12.65 4.42 15.61
C ILE A 287 11.29 4.71 16.24
N ALA A 288 11.30 5.30 17.44
CA ALA A 288 10.09 5.65 18.18
C ALA A 288 9.78 7.16 18.15
N SER A 289 10.71 7.98 17.67
CA SER A 289 10.57 9.44 17.60
C SER A 289 11.42 10.05 16.48
N PRO A 290 11.14 11.31 16.08
CA PRO A 290 11.99 12.05 15.15
C PRO A 290 13.45 12.15 15.59
N ASP A 291 13.72 12.36 16.89
CA ASP A 291 15.09 12.44 17.42
C ASP A 291 15.78 11.08 17.34
N ALA A 292 15.08 9.99 17.66
CA ALA A 292 15.61 8.64 17.50
C ALA A 292 15.92 8.31 16.04
N ALA A 293 15.12 8.83 15.08
CA ALA A 293 15.39 8.68 13.66
C ALA A 293 16.71 9.36 13.27
N PHE A 294 16.96 10.57 13.79
CA PHE A 294 18.22 11.28 13.57
C PHE A 294 19.43 10.53 14.18
N GLU A 295 19.33 10.09 15.43
CA GLU A 295 20.39 9.38 16.11
C GLU A 295 20.74 8.07 15.39
N ARG A 296 19.75 7.28 15.00
CA ARG A 296 19.96 6.01 14.30
C ARG A 296 20.48 6.22 12.87
N ALA A 297 19.95 7.21 12.14
CA ALA A 297 20.47 7.57 10.82
C ALA A 297 21.95 7.94 10.91
N THR A 298 22.34 8.80 11.87
CA THR A 298 23.74 9.23 12.08
C THR A 298 24.63 8.05 12.42
N SER A 299 24.20 7.16 13.32
CA SER A 299 24.97 5.96 13.68
C SER A 299 25.19 5.06 12.46
N LEU A 300 24.13 4.79 11.69
CA LEU A 300 24.22 3.97 10.49
C LEU A 300 25.04 4.63 9.39
N LEU A 301 25.05 5.95 9.25
CA LEU A 301 25.91 6.64 8.29
C LEU A 301 27.40 6.42 8.59
N ALA A 302 27.78 6.32 9.86
CA ALA A 302 29.15 6.02 10.28
C ALA A 302 29.53 4.54 10.11
N ASP A 303 28.55 3.61 10.06
CA ASP A 303 28.81 2.18 9.98
C ASP A 303 28.25 1.55 8.68
N ARG A 304 29.07 1.55 7.64
CA ARG A 304 28.73 0.96 6.34
C ARG A 304 28.50 -0.55 6.43
N LEU A 305 29.25 -1.26 7.25
CA LEU A 305 29.14 -2.73 7.34
C LEU A 305 27.81 -3.12 7.98
N GLU A 306 27.40 -2.40 9.02
CA GLU A 306 26.12 -2.62 9.67
C GLU A 306 24.95 -2.31 8.71
N ARG A 307 24.99 -1.19 7.96
CA ARG A 307 23.99 -0.91 6.92
C ARG A 307 23.87 -2.04 5.91
N GLN A 308 24.99 -2.57 5.43
CA GLN A 308 25.00 -3.68 4.48
C GLN A 308 24.38 -4.93 5.10
N ARG A 309 24.78 -5.29 6.32
CA ARG A 309 24.26 -6.45 7.05
C ARG A 309 22.74 -6.38 7.24
N LEU A 310 22.24 -5.24 7.72
CA LEU A 310 20.80 -5.00 7.91
C LEU A 310 20.03 -5.08 6.58
N SER A 311 20.55 -4.46 5.53
CA SER A 311 19.97 -4.52 4.19
C SER A 311 19.86 -5.96 3.66
N GLU A 312 20.93 -6.73 3.76
CA GLU A 312 20.95 -8.13 3.32
C GLU A 312 20.00 -9.00 4.14
N SER A 313 19.95 -8.78 5.47
CA SER A 313 19.06 -9.51 6.36
C SER A 313 17.58 -9.20 6.08
N ALA A 314 17.22 -7.94 5.91
CA ALA A 314 15.85 -7.52 5.56
C ALA A 314 15.44 -8.03 4.18
N HIS A 315 16.35 -7.95 3.19
CA HIS A 315 16.13 -8.47 1.85
C HIS A 315 15.86 -9.98 1.88
N ALA A 316 16.74 -10.75 2.52
CA ALA A 316 16.57 -12.20 2.64
C ALA A 316 15.24 -12.56 3.30
N LEU A 317 14.88 -11.88 4.39
CA LEU A 317 13.65 -12.11 5.14
C LEU A 317 12.41 -11.89 4.24
N ILE A 318 12.37 -10.79 3.50
CA ILE A 318 11.19 -10.44 2.70
C ILE A 318 11.12 -11.24 1.40
N VAL A 319 12.23 -11.47 0.72
CA VAL A 319 12.22 -12.16 -0.57
C VAL A 319 11.96 -13.66 -0.40
N SER A 320 12.48 -14.29 0.66
CA SER A 320 12.21 -15.70 0.95
C SER A 320 10.90 -15.97 1.74
N GLY A 321 10.28 -14.92 2.29
CA GLY A 321 9.19 -15.04 3.25
C GLY A 321 7.77 -15.11 2.66
N HIS A 322 7.61 -15.35 1.36
CA HIS A 322 6.29 -15.38 0.70
C HIS A 322 5.50 -14.06 0.85
N HIS A 323 6.16 -12.94 0.59
CA HIS A 323 5.58 -11.60 0.72
C HIS A 323 5.28 -10.93 -0.63
N THR A 324 5.03 -11.70 -1.70
CA THR A 324 4.66 -11.15 -3.00
C THR A 324 3.16 -10.95 -3.15
N TRP A 325 2.73 -10.12 -4.10
CA TRP A 325 1.31 -9.99 -4.46
C TRP A 325 0.73 -11.29 -5.02
N ARG A 326 1.56 -12.16 -5.58
CA ARG A 326 1.16 -13.52 -5.97
C ARG A 326 0.76 -14.35 -4.75
N ASP A 327 1.55 -14.30 -3.66
CA ASP A 327 1.23 -14.98 -2.41
C ASP A 327 -0.05 -14.43 -1.78
N ARG A 328 -0.27 -13.10 -1.85
CA ARG A 328 -1.52 -12.49 -1.36
C ARG A 328 -2.73 -12.91 -2.18
N LEU A 329 -2.61 -12.91 -3.51
CA LEU A 329 -3.70 -13.39 -4.38
C LEU A 329 -4.00 -14.86 -4.12
N HIS A 330 -2.97 -15.70 -3.97
CA HIS A 330 -3.12 -17.11 -3.63
C HIS A 330 -3.90 -17.27 -2.32
N ALA A 331 -3.49 -16.60 -1.24
CA ALA A 331 -4.18 -16.61 0.04
C ALA A 331 -5.64 -16.11 -0.04
N MET A 332 -5.92 -15.10 -0.88
CA MET A 332 -7.28 -14.62 -1.10
C MET A 332 -8.15 -15.65 -1.84
N LEU A 333 -7.55 -16.46 -2.71
CA LEU A 333 -8.25 -17.44 -3.52
C LEU A 333 -8.42 -18.80 -2.81
N GLU A 334 -7.51 -19.20 -1.92
CA GLU A 334 -7.58 -20.47 -1.16
C GLU A 334 -8.67 -20.49 -0.09
N GLY A 335 -9.18 -19.38 0.34
CA GLY A 335 -10.31 -19.33 1.28
C GLY A 335 -11.57 -20.06 0.83
N GLU A 336 -11.52 -20.77 -0.30
CA GLU A 336 -12.59 -21.62 -0.85
C GLU A 336 -12.53 -23.09 -0.34
N SER A 337 -11.38 -23.54 0.20
CA SER A 337 -11.16 -24.97 0.50
C SER A 337 -11.58 -25.42 1.90
N GLY A 338 -12.18 -24.54 2.71
CA GLY A 338 -12.51 -24.80 4.12
C GLY A 338 -14.01 -24.74 4.45
N GLY A 339 -14.86 -25.25 3.61
CA GLY A 339 -16.31 -25.33 3.83
C GLY A 339 -16.85 -26.71 3.45
N ASN A 340 -16.63 -27.69 4.30
CA ASN A 340 -17.46 -28.88 4.46
C ASN A 340 -17.75 -29.05 5.94
#